data_e327beff889cbb7b05e09ff43bd4a055
#
_entry.id   e327beff889cbb7b05e09ff43bd4a055
#
_cell.length_a   1.000
_cell.length_b   1.000
_cell.length_c   1.000
_cell.angle_alpha   90.00
_cell.angle_beta   90.00
_cell.angle_gamma   90.00
#
_symmetry.space_group_name_H-M   'P 1'
#
loop_
_entity.id
_entity.type
_entity.pdbx_description
1 polymer ?
#
loop_
_entity_poly.entity_id
_entity_poly.type
_entity_poly.pdbx_seq_one_letter_code
_entity_poly.pdbx_strand_id
1 'polypeptide(L)'
;MRLQILSDLHLSGGVPPIPATDADLFVLAGDIARPREAIAWAAGLGKPVLYVPGNHEFYGSSIEATLRDLRRLAARTKVRVLDDDELVVDGVRFLGSTLWTDFMLYGDGELRSAAMADARRLLRDFSRIRGADGGDAPFTPDDAA
;
A
#
# COMPACT_ATOMS: atom_id res chain seq x y z
N MET A 1 13.00 12.69 16.75
CA MET A 1 12.85 11.63 15.73
C MET A 1 12.87 12.25 14.33
N ARG A 2 13.72 11.74 13.44
CA ARG A 2 13.84 12.16 12.03
C ARG A 2 13.30 11.04 11.15
N LEU A 3 12.47 11.41 10.16
CA LEU A 3 11.83 10.48 9.26
C LEU A 3 12.43 10.58 7.85
N GLN A 4 12.64 9.43 7.22
CA GLN A 4 12.86 9.33 5.78
C GLN A 4 11.60 8.75 5.15
N ILE A 5 10.92 9.55 4.33
CA ILE A 5 9.68 9.14 3.67
C ILE A 5 10.00 8.84 2.21
N LEU A 6 9.54 7.69 1.73
CA LEU A 6 9.69 7.23 0.35
C LEU A 6 8.34 6.66 -0.13
N SER A 7 7.99 6.91 -1.39
CA SER A 7 6.83 6.30 -2.07
C SER A 7 7.16 6.03 -3.53
N ASP A 8 6.32 5.27 -4.22
CA ASP A 8 6.33 5.08 -5.67
C ASP A 8 7.69 4.61 -6.23
N LEU A 9 8.39 3.75 -5.51
CA LEU A 9 9.71 3.27 -5.92
C LEU A 9 9.65 2.27 -7.06
N HIS A 10 8.55 1.49 -7.15
CA HIS A 10 8.32 0.51 -8.22
C HIS A 10 9.56 -0.36 -8.53
N LEU A 11 10.13 -1.01 -7.53
CA LEU A 11 11.41 -1.73 -7.58
C LEU A 11 11.37 -3.00 -8.47
N SER A 12 10.97 -2.87 -9.72
CA SER A 12 10.87 -3.99 -10.66
C SER A 12 12.13 -4.20 -11.52
N GLY A 13 13.10 -3.33 -11.45
CA GLY A 13 14.28 -3.31 -12.33
C GLY A 13 15.63 -3.17 -11.62
N GLY A 14 15.67 -3.32 -10.32
CA GLY A 14 16.87 -3.15 -9.50
C GLY A 14 16.62 -2.23 -8.32
N VAL A 15 17.43 -2.37 -7.29
CA VAL A 15 17.32 -1.56 -6.07
C VAL A 15 18.11 -0.28 -6.28
N PRO A 16 17.49 0.91 -6.30
CA PRO A 16 18.25 2.14 -6.33
C PRO A 16 19.08 2.26 -5.04
N PRO A 17 20.27 2.86 -5.09
CA PRO A 17 21.03 3.14 -3.90
C PRO A 17 20.20 4.06 -3.00
N ILE A 18 19.99 3.63 -1.74
CA ILE A 18 19.33 4.47 -0.76
C ILE A 18 20.30 5.57 -0.37
N PRO A 19 19.90 6.84 -0.45
CA PRO A 19 20.75 7.93 0.01
C PRO A 19 21.16 7.71 1.46
N ALA A 20 22.41 7.98 1.78
CA ALA A 20 22.85 7.97 3.17
C ALA A 20 21.98 8.95 3.96
N THR A 21 21.35 8.45 5.03
CA THR A 21 20.43 9.24 5.85
C THR A 21 20.71 9.01 7.32
N ASP A 22 20.54 10.06 8.09
CA ASP A 22 20.57 10.03 9.56
C ASP A 22 19.16 9.85 10.17
N ALA A 23 18.16 9.49 9.35
CA ALA A 23 16.81 9.21 9.81
C ALA A 23 16.79 8.10 10.87
N ASP A 24 15.91 8.27 11.84
CA ASP A 24 15.68 7.30 12.90
C ASP A 24 14.68 6.22 12.47
N LEU A 25 13.75 6.57 11.56
CA LEU A 25 12.65 5.75 11.10
C LEU A 25 12.41 6.00 9.60
N PHE A 26 12.17 4.93 8.85
CA PHE A 26 11.67 5.02 7.47
C PHE A 26 10.15 4.90 7.44
N VAL A 27 9.52 5.67 6.56
CA VAL A 27 8.10 5.54 6.20
C VAL A 27 8.04 5.22 4.71
N LEU A 28 7.52 4.06 4.37
CA LEU A 28 7.28 3.63 2.99
C LEU A 28 5.78 3.78 2.72
N ALA A 29 5.44 4.78 1.91
CA ALA A 29 4.08 5.22 1.69
C ALA A 29 3.53 4.74 0.33
N GLY A 30 3.56 3.42 0.13
CA GLY A 30 2.95 2.74 -1.00
C GLY A 30 3.81 2.62 -2.25
N ASP A 31 3.43 1.66 -3.08
CA ASP A 31 3.98 1.40 -4.41
C ASP A 31 5.50 1.13 -4.42
N ILE A 32 5.95 0.34 -3.48
CA ILE A 32 7.36 0.01 -3.32
C ILE A 32 7.77 -1.13 -4.25
N ALA A 33 7.15 -2.29 -4.10
CA ALA A 33 7.40 -3.49 -4.93
C ALA A 33 6.37 -4.57 -4.62
N ARG A 34 6.49 -5.73 -5.26
CA ARG A 34 5.74 -6.92 -4.85
C ARG A 34 6.06 -7.32 -3.40
N PRO A 35 5.14 -7.91 -2.65
CA PRO A 35 5.26 -8.12 -1.20
C PRO A 35 6.59 -8.71 -0.74
N ARG A 36 7.08 -9.75 -1.42
CA ARG A 36 8.36 -10.40 -1.05
C ARG A 36 9.56 -9.47 -1.24
N GLU A 37 9.61 -8.79 -2.38
CA GLU A 37 10.69 -7.88 -2.73
C GLU A 37 10.65 -6.63 -1.85
N ALA A 38 9.46 -6.08 -1.64
CA ALA A 38 9.23 -4.91 -0.81
C ALA A 38 9.71 -5.13 0.63
N ILE A 39 9.29 -6.23 1.27
CA ILE A 39 9.69 -6.52 2.64
C ILE A 39 11.19 -6.87 2.74
N ALA A 40 11.73 -7.62 1.77
CA ALA A 40 13.16 -7.94 1.75
C ALA A 40 14.02 -6.66 1.63
N TRP A 41 13.64 -5.74 0.75
CA TRP A 41 14.32 -4.46 0.59
C TRP A 41 14.16 -3.59 1.84
N ALA A 42 12.94 -3.43 2.36
CA ALA A 42 12.67 -2.63 3.55
C ALA A 42 13.45 -3.16 4.78
N ALA A 43 13.53 -4.48 4.97
CA ALA A 43 14.33 -5.09 6.03
C ALA A 43 15.83 -4.82 5.87
N GLY A 44 16.31 -4.73 4.64
CA GLY A 44 17.71 -4.40 4.29
C GLY A 44 18.12 -2.97 4.67
N LEU A 45 17.17 -2.05 4.95
CA LEU A 45 17.47 -0.70 5.44
C LEU A 45 18.12 -0.68 6.83
N GLY A 46 18.03 -1.77 7.59
CA GLY A 46 18.67 -1.92 8.90
C GLY A 46 18.06 -1.11 10.03
N LYS A 47 17.11 -0.22 9.72
CA LYS A 47 16.39 0.67 10.65
C LYS A 47 14.93 0.25 10.79
N PRO A 48 14.19 0.76 11.79
CA PRO A 48 12.74 0.61 11.85
C PRO A 48 12.06 1.16 10.60
N VAL A 49 11.04 0.47 10.11
CA VAL A 49 10.26 0.85 8.93
C VAL A 49 8.78 0.74 9.22
N LEU A 50 8.04 1.79 8.93
CA LEU A 50 6.59 1.76 8.77
C LEU A 50 6.29 1.59 7.29
N TYR A 51 5.47 0.62 6.96
CA TYR A 51 5.13 0.27 5.60
C TYR A 51 3.61 0.32 5.41
N VAL A 52 3.17 1.21 4.55
CA VAL A 52 1.78 1.25 4.07
C VAL A 52 1.80 0.72 2.64
N PRO A 53 1.02 -0.31 2.29
CA PRO A 53 0.94 -0.76 0.90
C PRO A 53 0.20 0.26 0.03
N GLY A 54 0.62 0.42 -1.20
CA GLY A 54 -0.13 1.13 -2.24
C GLY A 54 -0.97 0.15 -3.06
N ASN A 55 -1.66 0.66 -4.08
CA ASN A 55 -2.50 -0.17 -4.94
C ASN A 55 -1.70 -1.19 -5.77
N HIS A 56 -0.46 -0.85 -6.15
CA HIS A 56 0.38 -1.74 -6.96
C HIS A 56 0.82 -3.01 -6.22
N GLU A 57 0.93 -2.98 -4.89
CA GLU A 57 1.21 -4.17 -4.09
C GLU A 57 0.15 -5.27 -4.29
N PHE A 58 -1.11 -4.88 -4.50
CA PHE A 58 -2.25 -5.80 -4.61
C PHE A 58 -2.42 -6.44 -6.00
N TYR A 59 -1.74 -5.93 -7.03
CA TYR A 59 -1.89 -6.44 -8.39
C TYR A 59 -1.60 -7.94 -8.52
N GLY A 60 -2.55 -8.67 -9.11
CA GLY A 60 -2.49 -10.12 -9.29
C GLY A 60 -2.93 -10.93 -8.07
N SER A 61 -3.39 -10.26 -7.01
CA SER A 61 -3.88 -10.87 -5.76
C SER A 61 -5.10 -10.10 -5.25
N SER A 62 -5.68 -10.52 -4.13
CA SER A 62 -6.65 -9.72 -3.39
C SER A 62 -5.94 -8.86 -2.33
N ILE A 63 -6.64 -7.84 -1.84
CA ILE A 63 -6.16 -6.96 -0.76
C ILE A 63 -5.83 -7.80 0.47
N GLU A 64 -6.75 -8.65 0.93
CA GLU A 64 -6.60 -9.47 2.13
C GLU A 64 -5.44 -10.47 2.02
N ALA A 65 -5.30 -11.12 0.87
CA ALA A 65 -4.23 -12.08 0.66
C ALA A 65 -2.85 -11.38 0.67
N THR A 66 -2.76 -10.22 0.04
CA THR A 66 -1.54 -9.42 -0.01
C THR A 66 -1.16 -8.89 1.38
N LEU A 67 -2.11 -8.36 2.14
CA LEU A 67 -1.87 -7.88 3.51
C LEU A 67 -1.42 -9.02 4.44
N ARG A 68 -2.05 -10.17 4.32
CA ARG A 68 -1.64 -11.37 5.06
C ARG A 68 -0.21 -11.79 4.75
N ASP A 69 0.17 -11.74 3.47
CA ASP A 69 1.53 -12.05 3.02
C ASP A 69 2.54 -11.01 3.49
N LEU A 70 2.26 -9.72 3.37
CA LEU A 70 3.11 -8.63 3.86
C LEU A 70 3.37 -8.77 5.36
N ARG A 71 2.31 -8.97 6.16
CA ARG A 71 2.42 -9.14 7.63
C ARG A 71 3.23 -10.39 7.99
N ARG A 72 3.01 -11.50 7.29
CA ARG A 72 3.77 -12.76 7.47
C ARG A 72 5.26 -12.58 7.15
N LEU A 73 5.59 -11.92 6.05
CA LEU A 73 6.97 -11.66 5.63
C LEU A 73 7.68 -10.69 6.59
N ALA A 74 6.96 -9.71 7.12
CA ALA A 74 7.50 -8.70 8.04
C ALA A 74 7.72 -9.22 9.48
N ALA A 75 7.07 -10.32 9.88
CA ALA A 75 6.94 -10.77 11.27
C ALA A 75 8.27 -10.93 12.05
N ARG A 76 9.39 -11.16 11.35
CA ARG A 76 10.74 -11.33 11.98
C ARG A 76 11.71 -10.24 11.53
N THR A 77 11.19 -9.08 11.16
CA THR A 77 11.96 -7.93 10.68
C THR A 77 11.68 -6.71 11.53
N LYS A 78 12.32 -5.59 11.20
CA LYS A 78 12.01 -4.27 11.78
C LYS A 78 10.91 -3.52 11.00
N VAL A 79 10.23 -4.19 10.08
CA VAL A 79 9.16 -3.61 9.27
C VAL A 79 7.82 -3.81 9.99
N ARG A 80 7.05 -2.75 10.10
CA ARG A 80 5.66 -2.75 10.58
C ARG A 80 4.75 -2.36 9.43
N VAL A 81 3.89 -3.28 9.02
CA VAL A 81 2.86 -3.05 8.00
C VAL A 81 1.66 -2.44 8.67
N LEU A 82 1.24 -1.28 8.18
CA LEU A 82 0.04 -0.57 8.62
C LEU A 82 -0.96 -0.53 7.47
N ASP A 83 -2.17 -0.96 7.74
CA ASP A 83 -3.34 -0.87 6.86
C ASP A 83 -4.57 -0.87 7.74
N ASP A 84 -5.27 0.26 7.77
CA ASP A 84 -6.30 0.63 8.75
C ASP A 84 -5.83 0.41 10.20
N ASP A 85 -4.57 0.74 10.46
CA ASP A 85 -3.88 0.41 11.69
C ASP A 85 -3.11 1.63 12.24
N GLU A 86 -2.72 1.56 13.51
CA GLU A 86 -1.92 2.60 14.15
C GLU A 86 -0.70 2.03 14.87
N LEU A 87 0.32 2.86 14.99
CA LEU A 87 1.50 2.59 15.82
C LEU A 87 1.99 3.86 16.49
N VAL A 88 2.31 3.76 17.78
CA VAL A 88 2.97 4.85 18.51
C VAL A 88 4.46 4.55 18.63
N VAL A 89 5.30 5.48 18.14
CA VAL A 89 6.77 5.42 18.25
C VAL A 89 7.25 6.72 18.87
N ASP A 90 7.98 6.64 19.97
CA ASP A 90 8.53 7.80 20.69
C ASP A 90 7.49 8.90 20.97
N GLY A 91 6.26 8.50 21.32
CA GLY A 91 5.15 9.42 21.60
C GLY A 91 4.47 10.03 20.37
N VAL A 92 4.90 9.71 19.15
CA VAL A 92 4.25 10.10 17.90
C VAL A 92 3.36 8.97 17.42
N ARG A 93 2.09 9.28 17.16
CA ARG A 93 1.11 8.35 16.62
C ARG A 93 1.13 8.40 15.10
N PHE A 94 1.40 7.26 14.48
CA PHE A 94 1.31 7.03 13.04
C PHE A 94 0.02 6.29 12.72
N LEU A 95 -0.72 6.79 11.76
CA LEU A 95 -1.90 6.15 11.18
C LEU A 95 -1.54 5.73 9.77
N GLY A 96 -1.83 4.50 9.40
CA GLY A 96 -1.53 3.97 8.07
C GLY A 96 -2.73 3.25 7.47
N SER A 97 -3.06 3.64 6.24
CA SER A 97 -4.09 3.01 5.42
C SER A 97 -3.74 3.17 3.95
N THR A 98 -4.05 2.18 3.14
CA THR A 98 -4.09 2.36 1.68
C THR A 98 -5.26 3.27 1.35
N LEU A 99 -4.98 4.39 0.66
CA LEU A 99 -6.03 5.36 0.35
C LEU A 99 -6.76 4.96 -0.94
N TRP A 100 -8.06 4.75 -0.81
CA TRP A 100 -8.99 4.58 -1.91
C TRP A 100 -9.92 5.79 -2.01
N THR A 101 -10.54 6.00 -3.17
CA THR A 101 -11.54 7.06 -3.34
C THR A 101 -12.94 6.53 -3.10
N ASP A 102 -13.75 7.29 -2.39
CA ASP A 102 -15.19 7.05 -2.23
C ASP A 102 -16.04 7.58 -3.38
N PHE A 103 -15.39 8.24 -4.38
CA PHE A 103 -16.02 8.89 -5.52
C PHE A 103 -17.03 9.99 -5.16
N MET A 104 -16.98 10.51 -3.93
CA MET A 104 -17.98 11.48 -3.41
C MET A 104 -17.64 12.95 -3.68
N LEU A 105 -16.62 13.25 -4.49
CA LEU A 105 -16.17 14.63 -4.76
C LEU A 105 -17.32 15.55 -5.23
N TYR A 106 -18.27 15.01 -5.99
CA TYR A 106 -19.43 15.72 -6.49
C TYR A 106 -20.75 15.31 -5.82
N GLY A 107 -20.69 14.66 -4.66
CA GLY A 107 -21.82 14.13 -3.94
C GLY A 107 -22.32 12.80 -4.48
N ASP A 108 -23.33 12.24 -3.82
CA ASP A 108 -23.96 10.99 -4.22
C ASP A 108 -25.00 11.24 -5.33
N GLY A 109 -24.86 10.57 -6.46
CA GLY A 109 -25.77 10.74 -7.60
C GLY A 109 -25.18 10.32 -8.95
N GLU A 110 -25.71 10.89 -10.03
CA GLU A 110 -25.30 10.53 -11.40
C GLU A 110 -23.81 10.76 -11.67
N LEU A 111 -23.24 11.84 -11.14
CA LEU A 111 -21.80 12.13 -11.31
C LEU A 111 -20.92 11.10 -10.60
N ARG A 112 -21.31 10.65 -9.42
CA ARG A 112 -20.62 9.55 -8.72
C ARG A 112 -20.67 8.27 -9.55
N SER A 113 -21.86 7.88 -10.00
CA SER A 113 -22.06 6.69 -10.82
C SER A 113 -21.24 6.74 -12.12
N ALA A 114 -21.20 7.91 -12.78
CA ALA A 114 -20.38 8.11 -13.97
C ALA A 114 -18.88 8.00 -13.66
N ALA A 115 -18.41 8.61 -12.57
CA ALA A 115 -17.01 8.53 -12.15
C ALA A 115 -16.58 7.09 -11.84
N MET A 116 -17.42 6.31 -11.14
CA MET A 116 -17.17 4.89 -10.85
C MET A 116 -17.13 4.05 -12.14
N ALA A 117 -18.04 4.30 -13.10
CA ALA A 117 -18.03 3.61 -14.39
C ALA A 117 -16.76 3.93 -15.20
N ASP A 118 -16.33 5.18 -15.21
CA ASP A 118 -15.10 5.60 -15.87
C ASP A 118 -13.86 5.03 -15.19
N ALA A 119 -13.79 5.03 -13.86
CA ALA A 119 -12.72 4.43 -13.08
C ALA A 119 -12.60 2.93 -13.41
N ARG A 120 -13.71 2.19 -13.40
CA ARG A 120 -13.72 0.76 -13.75
C ARG A 120 -13.16 0.49 -15.15
N ARG A 121 -13.38 1.39 -16.08
CA ARG A 121 -12.92 1.25 -17.48
C ARG A 121 -11.47 1.68 -17.67
N LEU A 122 -11.02 2.72 -16.96
CA LEU A 122 -9.76 3.41 -17.24
C LEU A 122 -8.63 3.03 -16.25
N LEU A 123 -8.96 2.71 -14.99
CA LEU A 123 -7.96 2.40 -13.97
C LEU A 123 -7.65 0.91 -13.97
N ARG A 124 -6.37 0.60 -13.97
CA ARG A 124 -5.87 -0.78 -13.99
C ARG A 124 -6.17 -1.54 -12.72
N ASP A 125 -6.39 -0.87 -11.60
CA ASP A 125 -6.70 -1.46 -10.31
C ASP A 125 -7.89 -2.41 -10.42
N PHE A 126 -8.98 -1.95 -11.03
CA PHE A 126 -10.23 -2.69 -11.21
C PHE A 126 -10.15 -3.84 -12.24
N SER A 127 -8.97 -4.05 -12.83
CA SER A 127 -8.67 -5.21 -13.69
C SER A 127 -7.51 -6.05 -13.18
N ARG A 128 -6.72 -5.54 -12.23
CA ARG A 128 -5.49 -6.15 -11.74
C ARG A 128 -5.59 -6.67 -10.31
N ILE A 129 -6.49 -6.12 -9.50
CA ILE A 129 -6.75 -6.54 -8.13
C ILE A 129 -7.95 -7.48 -8.15
N ARG A 130 -7.89 -8.56 -7.37
CA ARG A 130 -9.01 -9.50 -7.21
C ARG A 130 -9.91 -9.04 -6.08
N GLY A 131 -11.20 -9.34 -6.19
CA GLY A 131 -12.16 -9.05 -5.12
C GLY A 131 -11.90 -9.82 -3.81
N ALA A 132 -12.60 -9.41 -2.78
CA ALA A 132 -12.38 -9.84 -1.39
C ALA A 132 -12.50 -11.36 -1.17
N ASP A 133 -13.40 -12.01 -1.86
CA ASP A 133 -13.71 -13.44 -1.64
C ASP A 133 -12.67 -14.43 -2.19
N GLY A 134 -11.52 -13.91 -2.69
CA GLY A 134 -10.47 -14.74 -3.31
C GLY A 134 -10.93 -15.47 -4.57
N GLY A 135 -12.12 -15.15 -5.08
CA GLY A 135 -12.65 -15.61 -6.34
C GLY A 135 -12.01 -14.93 -7.55
N ASP A 136 -12.44 -15.30 -8.75
CA ASP A 136 -11.96 -14.70 -10.00
C ASP A 136 -12.60 -13.33 -10.29
N ALA A 137 -13.54 -12.87 -9.45
CA ALA A 137 -14.15 -11.55 -9.59
C ALA A 137 -13.11 -10.46 -9.35
N PRO A 138 -13.08 -9.40 -10.17
CA PRO A 138 -12.17 -8.28 -9.94
C PRO A 138 -12.67 -7.40 -8.77
N PHE A 139 -11.73 -6.70 -8.13
CA PHE A 139 -11.99 -5.56 -7.26
C PHE A 139 -12.74 -4.48 -8.04
N THR A 140 -13.71 -3.83 -7.41
CA THR A 140 -14.59 -2.86 -8.07
C THR A 140 -14.53 -1.49 -7.42
N PRO A 141 -15.00 -0.42 -8.11
CA PRO A 141 -15.17 0.88 -7.47
C PRO A 141 -16.11 0.86 -6.27
N ASP A 142 -17.08 -0.08 -6.21
CA ASP A 142 -17.96 -0.25 -5.05
C ASP A 142 -17.23 -0.86 -3.86
N ASP A 143 -16.20 -1.70 -4.09
CA ASP A 143 -15.36 -2.26 -3.04
C ASP A 143 -14.36 -1.22 -2.50
N ALA A 144 -14.04 -0.19 -3.29
CA ALA A 144 -13.12 0.88 -2.92
C ALA A 144 -13.80 2.01 -2.14
N ALA A 145 -15.13 2.20 -2.31
CA ALA A 145 -15.93 3.27 -1.75
C ALA A 145 -16.51 2.89 -0.40
#